data_ab91a6ebb0c346391fafe45d8e54415d
#
_entry.id   ab91a6ebb0c346391fafe45d8e54415d
#
_cell.length_a   1.000
_cell.length_b   1.000
_cell.length_c   1.000
_cell.angle_alpha   90.00
_cell.angle_beta   90.00
_cell.angle_gamma   90.00
#
_symmetry.space_group_name_H-M   'P 1'
#
loop_
_entity.id
_entity.type
_entity.pdbx_description
1 polymer ?
#
loop_
_entity_poly.entity_id
_entity_poly.type
_entity_poly.pdbx_seq_one_letter_code
_entity_poly.pdbx_strand_id
1 'polypeptide(L)'
;QGIFRRILKAAHVTVEVEGMENLSSIPKDEGVLFVGNHRSYFDVIIAYTLVDRPTGFIAKAEIEKIRPLKRWMDELGCLFMDRNNLKQSLKVIITAIKQVREGQSIWIYPEGTRSEGETELDMETFKEGSFKVAEKTGCKIVPVSMIGTRDILEAQFPAIRPQHIK
;
A
#
# COMPACT_ATOMS: atom_id res chain seq x y z
N GLN A 1 -10.51 7.71 -5.70
CA GLN A 1 -10.83 7.80 -4.26
C GLN A 1 -12.33 7.63 -3.96
N GLY A 2 -13.25 8.18 -4.77
CA GLY A 2 -14.69 8.18 -4.48
C GLY A 2 -15.29 6.78 -4.27
N ILE A 3 -14.89 5.77 -5.06
CA ILE A 3 -15.40 4.40 -4.90
C ILE A 3 -14.95 3.77 -3.58
N PHE A 4 -13.70 3.98 -3.17
CA PHE A 4 -13.18 3.43 -1.92
C PHE A 4 -13.83 4.07 -0.69
N ARG A 5 -14.09 5.37 -0.71
CA ARG A 5 -14.87 6.03 0.34
C ARG A 5 -16.29 5.46 0.46
N ARG A 6 -16.92 5.09 -0.67
CA ARG A 6 -18.23 4.40 -0.65
C ARG A 6 -18.13 2.99 -0.06
N ILE A 7 -17.06 2.25 -0.38
CA ILE A 7 -16.81 0.92 0.20
C ILE A 7 -16.64 1.03 1.71
N LEU A 8 -15.79 1.94 2.21
CA LEU A 8 -15.60 2.15 3.63
C LEU A 8 -16.91 2.54 4.34
N LYS A 9 -17.70 3.42 3.73
CA LYS A 9 -19.03 3.81 4.25
C LYS A 9 -19.98 2.62 4.31
N ALA A 10 -20.04 1.80 3.27
CA ALA A 10 -20.89 0.60 3.22
C ALA A 10 -20.45 -0.46 4.24
N ALA A 11 -19.14 -0.54 4.50
CA ALA A 11 -18.56 -1.41 5.52
C ALA A 11 -18.67 -0.83 6.95
N HIS A 12 -19.22 0.38 7.10
CA HIS A 12 -19.24 1.11 8.37
C HIS A 12 -17.86 1.25 9.03
N VAL A 13 -16.84 1.47 8.20
CA VAL A 13 -15.46 1.70 8.64
C VAL A 13 -15.21 3.19 8.76
N THR A 14 -14.75 3.62 9.93
CA THR A 14 -14.27 4.98 10.19
C THR A 14 -12.75 4.96 10.32
N VAL A 15 -12.09 6.03 9.86
CA VAL A 15 -10.63 6.14 9.87
C VAL A 15 -10.25 7.42 10.59
N GLU A 16 -9.48 7.28 11.65
CA GLU A 16 -8.78 8.37 12.33
C GLU A 16 -7.34 8.41 11.83
N VAL A 17 -6.79 9.59 11.56
CA VAL A 17 -5.45 9.74 11.00
C VAL A 17 -4.66 10.75 11.81
N GLU A 18 -3.49 10.34 12.25
CA GLU A 18 -2.51 11.20 12.93
C GLU A 18 -1.29 11.42 12.02
N GLY A 19 -0.60 12.55 12.13
CA GLY A 19 0.65 12.82 11.41
C GLY A 19 0.50 13.25 9.95
N MET A 20 -0.70 13.58 9.47
CA MET A 20 -0.90 14.08 8.09
C MET A 20 -0.14 15.37 7.80
N GLU A 21 0.17 16.17 8.79
CA GLU A 21 1.01 17.36 8.69
C GLU A 21 2.41 17.03 8.16
N ASN A 22 2.96 15.87 8.51
CA ASN A 22 4.27 15.41 8.02
C ASN A 22 4.24 15.19 6.51
N LEU A 23 3.16 14.56 6.01
CA LEU A 23 2.98 14.35 4.58
C LEU A 23 2.72 15.67 3.84
N SER A 24 1.94 16.56 4.43
CA SER A 24 1.60 17.89 3.85
C SER A 24 2.81 18.79 3.69
N SER A 25 3.89 18.56 4.45
CA SER A 25 5.15 19.30 4.33
C SER A 25 5.97 18.91 3.08
N ILE A 26 5.64 17.81 2.41
CA ILE A 26 6.33 17.30 1.22
C ILE A 26 5.59 17.78 -0.03
N PRO A 27 6.26 18.43 -1.01
CA PRO A 27 5.64 18.83 -2.27
C PRO A 27 4.90 17.66 -2.95
N LYS A 28 3.73 17.94 -3.54
CA LYS A 28 2.86 16.88 -4.10
C LYS A 28 3.42 16.23 -5.38
N ASP A 29 4.31 16.91 -6.05
CA ASP A 29 5.06 16.46 -7.21
C ASP A 29 6.39 15.77 -6.86
N GLU A 30 6.74 15.73 -5.57
CA GLU A 30 7.87 14.94 -5.08
C GLU A 30 7.42 13.49 -4.83
N GLY A 31 8.02 12.54 -5.56
CA GLY A 31 7.76 11.11 -5.36
C GLY A 31 8.35 10.63 -4.02
N VAL A 32 7.53 9.94 -3.23
CA VAL A 32 7.93 9.36 -1.94
C VAL A 32 7.71 7.85 -1.92
N LEU A 33 8.37 7.16 -1.00
CA LEU A 33 8.12 5.75 -0.72
C LEU A 33 7.26 5.64 0.55
N PHE A 34 5.97 5.28 0.37
CA PHE A 34 5.13 4.89 1.50
C PHE A 34 5.45 3.46 1.92
N VAL A 35 5.63 3.26 3.20
CA VAL A 35 5.94 1.95 3.80
C VAL A 35 4.92 1.65 4.88
N GLY A 36 4.05 0.67 4.65
CA GLY A 36 2.97 0.29 5.57
C GLY A 36 3.11 -1.14 6.10
N ASN A 37 2.54 -1.41 7.28
CA ASN A 37 2.25 -2.77 7.73
C ASN A 37 1.06 -3.34 6.94
N HIS A 38 0.99 -4.67 6.79
CA HIS A 38 -0.04 -5.30 5.97
C HIS A 38 -0.78 -6.41 6.69
N ARG A 39 -2.07 -6.20 6.96
CA ARG A 39 -2.92 -7.17 7.66
C ARG A 39 -4.26 -7.43 6.97
N SER A 40 -4.66 -6.54 6.04
CA SER A 40 -5.97 -6.60 5.42
C SER A 40 -5.97 -6.16 3.97
N TYR A 41 -6.93 -6.61 3.19
CA TYR A 41 -7.26 -5.99 1.90
C TYR A 41 -7.72 -4.54 2.08
N PHE A 42 -8.30 -4.21 3.24
CA PHE A 42 -8.73 -2.86 3.55
C PHE A 42 -7.58 -1.88 3.73
N ASP A 43 -6.35 -2.33 4.02
CA ASP A 43 -5.17 -1.46 4.08
C ASP A 43 -4.99 -0.68 2.78
N VAL A 44 -5.12 -1.35 1.63
CA VAL A 44 -5.00 -0.71 0.32
C VAL A 44 -6.15 0.26 0.06
N ILE A 45 -7.39 -0.12 0.45
CA ILE A 45 -8.58 0.72 0.29
C ILE A 45 -8.45 2.00 1.11
N ILE A 46 -8.03 1.88 2.37
CA ILE A 46 -7.81 3.00 3.28
C ILE A 46 -6.68 3.89 2.75
N ALA A 47 -5.53 3.31 2.42
CA ALA A 47 -4.38 4.03 1.88
C ALA A 47 -4.76 4.91 0.69
N TYR A 48 -5.52 4.39 -0.28
CA TYR A 48 -6.00 5.17 -1.42
C TYR A 48 -6.93 6.33 -1.06
N THR A 49 -7.61 6.27 0.08
CA THR A 49 -8.45 7.40 0.52
C THR A 49 -7.65 8.53 1.17
N LEU A 50 -6.45 8.21 1.66
CA LEU A 50 -5.59 9.12 2.43
C LEU A 50 -4.54 9.82 1.58
N VAL A 51 -4.00 9.16 0.55
CA VAL A 51 -2.97 9.76 -0.30
C VAL A 51 -3.53 10.91 -1.13
N ASP A 52 -2.82 12.04 -1.16
CA ASP A 52 -3.20 13.27 -1.86
C ASP A 52 -2.36 13.55 -3.12
N ARG A 53 -1.59 12.55 -3.55
CA ARG A 53 -0.63 12.61 -4.66
C ARG A 53 -0.69 11.35 -5.52
N PRO A 54 -0.19 11.37 -6.78
CA PRO A 54 -0.11 10.17 -7.62
C PRO A 54 0.67 9.07 -6.91
N THR A 55 0.02 7.93 -6.63
CA THR A 55 0.62 6.84 -5.87
C THR A 55 0.26 5.50 -6.50
N GLY A 56 1.28 4.75 -6.92
CA GLY A 56 1.16 3.36 -7.33
C GLY A 56 1.46 2.40 -6.19
N PHE A 57 0.91 1.19 -6.24
CA PHE A 57 1.18 0.14 -5.26
C PHE A 57 2.00 -0.98 -5.88
N ILE A 58 2.91 -1.57 -5.10
CA ILE A 58 3.53 -2.84 -5.49
C ILE A 58 2.62 -3.97 -5.03
N ALA A 59 1.99 -4.62 -5.99
CA ALA A 59 0.98 -5.66 -5.80
C ALA A 59 1.51 -7.04 -6.21
N LYS A 60 0.83 -8.09 -5.76
CA LYS A 60 1.14 -9.47 -6.12
C LYS A 60 0.80 -9.74 -7.59
N ALA A 61 1.70 -10.40 -8.34
CA ALA A 61 1.54 -10.65 -9.79
C ALA A 61 0.24 -11.41 -10.14
N GLU A 62 -0.26 -12.27 -9.24
CA GLU A 62 -1.50 -13.02 -9.48
C GLU A 62 -2.73 -12.14 -9.68
N ILE A 63 -2.70 -10.89 -9.20
CA ILE A 63 -3.78 -9.92 -9.39
C ILE A 63 -3.95 -9.56 -10.88
N GLU A 64 -2.90 -9.67 -11.70
CA GLU A 64 -2.96 -9.44 -13.14
C GLU A 64 -3.98 -10.33 -13.87
N LYS A 65 -4.33 -11.48 -13.29
CA LYS A 65 -5.33 -12.40 -13.84
C LYS A 65 -6.75 -11.80 -13.80
N ILE A 66 -6.99 -10.81 -12.95
CA ILE A 66 -8.27 -10.12 -12.82
C ILE A 66 -8.24 -8.90 -13.75
N ARG A 67 -8.55 -9.11 -15.03
CA ARG A 67 -8.39 -8.10 -16.11
C ARG A 67 -8.97 -6.71 -15.79
N PRO A 68 -10.20 -6.55 -15.27
CA PRO A 68 -10.74 -5.22 -14.97
C PRO A 68 -9.94 -4.51 -13.87
N LEU A 69 -9.51 -5.25 -12.84
CA LEU A 69 -8.72 -4.71 -11.74
C LEU A 69 -7.31 -4.33 -12.21
N LYS A 70 -6.66 -5.22 -12.99
CA LYS A 70 -5.36 -4.93 -13.59
C LYS A 70 -5.37 -3.63 -14.38
N ARG A 71 -6.31 -3.46 -15.32
CA ARG A 71 -6.42 -2.25 -16.15
C ARG A 71 -6.50 -0.98 -15.30
N TRP A 72 -7.36 -1.00 -14.28
CA TRP A 72 -7.49 0.12 -13.37
C TRP A 72 -6.21 0.38 -12.55
N MET A 73 -5.54 -0.67 -12.09
CA MET A 73 -4.27 -0.57 -11.36
C MET A 73 -3.12 -0.08 -12.26
N ASP A 74 -3.09 -0.48 -13.53
CA ASP A 74 -2.12 0.03 -14.52
C ASP A 74 -2.26 1.56 -14.69
N GLU A 75 -3.49 2.06 -14.79
CA GLU A 75 -3.77 3.50 -14.91
C GLU A 75 -3.34 4.30 -13.67
N LEU A 76 -3.27 3.66 -12.50
CA LEU A 76 -2.76 4.24 -11.26
C LEU A 76 -1.23 4.10 -11.12
N GLY A 77 -0.56 3.47 -12.08
CA GLY A 77 0.88 3.22 -12.03
C GLY A 77 1.28 2.15 -11.02
N CYS A 78 0.37 1.22 -10.69
CA CYS A 78 0.71 0.08 -9.85
C CYS A 78 1.64 -0.87 -10.58
N LEU A 79 2.49 -1.56 -9.82
CA LEU A 79 3.45 -2.53 -10.33
C LEU A 79 3.13 -3.91 -9.77
N PHE A 80 3.21 -4.93 -10.62
CA PHE A 80 2.91 -6.31 -10.23
C PHE A 80 4.21 -7.09 -10.07
N MET A 81 4.41 -7.67 -8.90
CA MET A 81 5.65 -8.35 -8.52
C MET A 81 5.40 -9.84 -8.30
N ASP A 82 6.12 -10.67 -9.06
CA ASP A 82 6.29 -12.10 -8.78
C ASP A 82 7.51 -12.29 -7.87
N ARG A 83 7.27 -12.55 -6.60
CA ARG A 83 8.32 -12.67 -5.58
C ARG A 83 9.16 -13.94 -5.72
N ASN A 84 8.67 -14.92 -6.47
CA ASN A 84 9.40 -16.15 -6.77
C ASN A 84 10.33 -15.98 -7.97
N ASN A 85 10.24 -14.87 -8.69
CA ASN A 85 11.05 -14.57 -9.86
C ASN A 85 11.94 -13.34 -9.61
N LEU A 86 13.17 -13.58 -9.18
CA LEU A 86 14.13 -12.52 -8.84
C LEU A 86 14.35 -11.52 -10.01
N LYS A 87 14.43 -12.04 -11.25
CA LYS A 87 14.65 -11.17 -12.43
C LYS A 87 13.46 -10.26 -12.68
N GLN A 88 12.24 -10.76 -12.50
CA GLN A 88 11.02 -9.96 -12.64
C GLN A 88 10.90 -8.95 -11.48
N SER A 89 11.15 -9.37 -10.25
CA SER A 89 11.16 -8.49 -9.08
C SER A 89 12.15 -7.33 -9.24
N LEU A 90 13.35 -7.61 -9.77
CA LEU A 90 14.35 -6.56 -10.04
C LEU A 90 13.84 -5.55 -11.08
N LYS A 91 13.18 -5.99 -12.15
CA LYS A 91 12.58 -5.09 -13.15
C LYS A 91 11.51 -4.20 -12.52
N VAL A 92 10.68 -4.73 -11.64
CA VAL A 92 9.65 -3.96 -10.91
C VAL A 92 10.31 -2.87 -10.07
N ILE A 93 11.35 -3.19 -9.32
CA ILE A 93 12.09 -2.19 -8.51
C ILE A 93 12.71 -1.11 -9.40
N ILE A 94 13.30 -1.47 -10.54
CA ILE A 94 13.86 -0.49 -11.50
C ILE A 94 12.75 0.44 -12.02
N THR A 95 11.57 -0.11 -12.33
CA THR A 95 10.42 0.69 -12.77
C THR A 95 9.94 1.62 -11.65
N ALA A 96 9.84 1.13 -10.42
CA ALA A 96 9.48 1.94 -9.25
C ALA A 96 10.46 3.11 -9.03
N ILE A 97 11.77 2.86 -9.17
CA ILE A 97 12.81 3.90 -9.10
C ILE A 97 12.56 5.00 -10.15
N LYS A 98 12.24 4.59 -11.40
CA LYS A 98 11.93 5.53 -12.47
C LYS A 98 10.70 6.36 -12.13
N GLN A 99 9.60 5.73 -11.73
CA GLN A 99 8.37 6.41 -11.35
C GLN A 99 8.59 7.44 -10.22
N VAL A 100 9.35 7.07 -9.18
CA VAL A 100 9.64 7.99 -8.08
C VAL A 100 10.45 9.20 -8.55
N ARG A 101 11.43 9.03 -9.45
CA ARG A 101 12.18 10.13 -10.05
C ARG A 101 11.31 11.04 -10.93
N GLU A 102 10.22 10.52 -11.46
CA GLU A 102 9.24 11.25 -12.27
C GLU A 102 8.13 11.89 -11.41
N GLY A 103 8.26 11.85 -10.07
CA GLY A 103 7.32 12.48 -9.14
C GLY A 103 6.15 11.61 -8.70
N GLN A 104 6.06 10.35 -9.17
CA GLN A 104 5.03 9.42 -8.72
C GLN A 104 5.48 8.70 -7.44
N SER A 105 4.64 8.70 -6.42
CA SER A 105 4.90 7.97 -5.19
C SER A 105 4.61 6.47 -5.36
N ILE A 106 5.32 5.67 -4.58
CA ILE A 106 5.12 4.21 -4.52
C ILE A 106 4.75 3.80 -3.11
N TRP A 107 3.72 2.97 -2.98
CA TRP A 107 3.34 2.33 -1.73
C TRP A 107 3.79 0.87 -1.73
N ILE A 108 4.49 0.47 -0.68
CA ILE A 108 4.95 -0.90 -0.50
C ILE A 108 4.59 -1.41 0.90
N TYR A 109 4.27 -2.69 0.95
CA TYR A 109 4.19 -3.46 2.19
C TYR A 109 5.43 -4.36 2.26
N PRO A 110 6.45 -4.00 3.05
CA PRO A 110 7.76 -4.67 3.02
C PRO A 110 7.73 -6.11 3.54
N GLU A 111 6.70 -6.46 4.29
CA GLU A 111 6.41 -7.84 4.72
C GLU A 111 6.22 -8.77 3.53
N GLY A 112 5.67 -8.24 2.46
CA GLY A 112 5.44 -9.01 1.26
C GLY A 112 4.20 -9.90 1.30
N THR A 113 3.58 -10.09 2.44
CA THR A 113 2.31 -10.79 2.65
C THR A 113 1.54 -10.10 3.74
N ARG A 114 0.28 -10.48 3.96
CA ARG A 114 -0.47 -10.02 5.13
C ARG A 114 -0.02 -10.82 6.34
N SER A 115 0.30 -10.11 7.42
CA SER A 115 0.62 -10.71 8.71
C SER A 115 -0.64 -11.34 9.32
N GLU A 116 -0.50 -12.56 9.84
CA GLU A 116 -1.57 -13.31 10.50
C GLU A 116 -1.42 -13.33 12.03
N GLY A 117 -0.42 -12.63 12.57
CA GLY A 117 -0.17 -12.51 14.01
C GLY A 117 -1.36 -11.99 14.81
N GLU A 118 -1.33 -12.14 16.12
CA GLU A 118 -2.44 -11.73 17.00
C GLU A 118 -2.54 -10.20 17.12
N THR A 119 -1.38 -9.51 17.10
CA THR A 119 -1.29 -8.07 17.28
C THR A 119 -0.63 -7.38 16.07
N GLU A 120 -0.72 -6.07 16.00
CA GLU A 120 -0.04 -5.26 14.98
C GLU A 120 1.48 -5.29 15.08
N LEU A 121 2.02 -5.72 16.23
CA LEU A 121 3.48 -5.88 16.43
C LEU A 121 4.01 -7.19 15.87
N ASP A 122 3.12 -8.16 15.60
CA ASP A 122 3.47 -9.45 15.01
C ASP A 122 3.61 -9.33 13.48
N MET A 123 4.48 -8.44 13.05
CA MET A 123 4.77 -8.22 11.63
C MET A 123 5.70 -9.29 11.08
N GLU A 124 5.52 -9.60 9.80
CA GLU A 124 6.47 -10.43 9.07
C GLU A 124 7.81 -9.70 8.85
N THR A 125 8.87 -10.47 8.67
CA THR A 125 10.20 -9.89 8.40
C THR A 125 10.19 -9.03 7.14
N PHE A 126 10.64 -7.79 7.27
CA PHE A 126 10.73 -6.85 6.18
C PHE A 126 11.76 -7.30 5.14
N LYS A 127 11.36 -7.29 3.89
CA LYS A 127 12.24 -7.62 2.76
C LYS A 127 13.13 -6.43 2.45
N GLU A 128 14.45 -6.58 2.58
CA GLU A 128 15.42 -5.51 2.31
C GLU A 128 15.26 -4.88 0.92
N GLY A 129 14.90 -5.68 -0.09
CA GLY A 129 14.62 -5.21 -1.45
C GLY A 129 13.55 -4.13 -1.54
N SER A 130 12.65 -4.05 -0.55
CA SER A 130 11.59 -3.04 -0.47
C SER A 130 12.13 -1.62 -0.36
N PHE A 131 13.29 -1.45 0.25
CA PHE A 131 13.91 -0.15 0.50
C PHE A 131 14.87 0.31 -0.61
N LYS A 132 15.13 -0.56 -1.60
CA LYS A 132 16.02 -0.22 -2.73
C LYS A 132 15.54 0.98 -3.55
N VAL A 133 14.22 1.22 -3.57
CA VAL A 133 13.67 2.41 -4.23
C VAL A 133 14.20 3.68 -3.54
N ALA A 134 14.07 3.78 -2.22
CA ALA A 134 14.55 4.94 -1.46
C ALA A 134 16.08 5.06 -1.50
N GLU A 135 16.80 3.94 -1.35
CA GLU A 135 18.26 3.91 -1.44
C GLU A 135 18.79 4.48 -2.78
N LYS A 136 18.13 4.14 -3.90
CA LYS A 136 18.56 4.52 -5.25
C LYS A 136 18.06 5.89 -5.71
N THR A 137 16.99 6.40 -5.10
CA THR A 137 16.42 7.70 -5.49
C THR A 137 16.74 8.80 -4.49
N GLY A 138 17.05 8.48 -3.24
CA GLY A 138 17.14 9.44 -2.14
C GLY A 138 15.78 10.00 -1.71
N CYS A 139 14.66 9.43 -2.17
CA CYS A 139 13.33 9.92 -1.82
C CYS A 139 13.04 9.74 -0.32
N LYS A 140 12.13 10.56 0.19
CA LYS A 140 11.66 10.43 1.56
C LYS A 140 10.87 9.12 1.74
N ILE A 141 11.08 8.47 2.88
CA ILE A 141 10.24 7.35 3.33
C ILE A 141 9.15 7.91 4.24
N VAL A 142 7.90 7.59 3.94
CA VAL A 142 6.75 7.92 4.76
C VAL A 142 6.22 6.64 5.39
N PRO A 143 6.59 6.35 6.66
CA PRO A 143 6.05 5.18 7.35
C PRO A 143 4.58 5.42 7.69
N VAL A 144 3.76 4.37 7.50
CA VAL A 144 2.33 4.39 7.82
C VAL A 144 1.99 3.14 8.63
N SER A 145 1.49 3.33 9.83
CA SER A 145 0.97 2.24 10.65
C SER A 145 -0.55 2.23 10.62
N MET A 146 -1.15 1.06 10.38
CA MET A 146 -2.61 0.86 10.40
C MET A 146 -2.96 -0.14 11.48
N ILE A 147 -3.89 0.23 12.36
CA ILE A 147 -4.32 -0.56 13.52
C ILE A 147 -5.77 -0.96 13.36
N GLY A 148 -6.08 -2.26 13.57
CA GLY A 148 -7.44 -2.80 13.56
C GLY A 148 -7.98 -3.20 12.19
N THR A 149 -7.21 -3.09 11.11
CA THR A 149 -7.71 -3.38 9.76
C THR A 149 -8.07 -4.85 9.53
N ARG A 150 -7.37 -5.78 10.19
CA ARG A 150 -7.67 -7.22 10.14
C ARG A 150 -9.08 -7.54 10.62
N ASP A 151 -9.56 -6.79 11.60
CA ASP A 151 -10.87 -7.01 12.22
C ASP A 151 -12.05 -6.53 11.35
N ILE A 152 -11.76 -5.90 10.21
CA ILE A 152 -12.81 -5.56 9.24
C ILE A 152 -13.30 -6.82 8.51
N LEU A 153 -12.40 -7.69 8.07
CA LEU A 153 -12.71 -8.83 7.21
C LEU A 153 -11.96 -10.11 7.59
N GLU A 154 -10.63 -10.06 7.69
CA GLU A 154 -9.79 -11.26 7.74
C GLU A 154 -10.02 -12.09 8.99
N ALA A 155 -10.26 -11.46 10.13
CA ALA A 155 -10.50 -12.16 11.42
C ALA A 155 -11.80 -12.96 11.45
N GLN A 156 -12.77 -12.65 10.57
CA GLN A 156 -14.08 -13.32 10.51
C GLN A 156 -14.57 -13.58 9.09
N PHE A 157 -13.66 -13.76 8.15
CA PHE A 157 -14.00 -14.00 6.74
C PHE A 157 -15.12 -15.06 6.59
N PRO A 158 -16.16 -14.83 5.72
CA PRO A 158 -16.29 -13.70 4.77
C PRO A 158 -17.07 -12.49 5.32
N ALA A 159 -17.39 -12.43 6.60
CA ALA A 159 -18.18 -11.35 7.18
C ALA A 159 -17.37 -10.05 7.32
N ILE A 160 -17.99 -8.93 6.94
CA ILE A 160 -17.41 -7.58 7.17
C ILE A 160 -17.99 -7.03 8.47
N ARG A 161 -17.14 -6.51 9.34
CA ARG A 161 -17.54 -5.86 10.59
C ARG A 161 -17.22 -4.38 10.59
N PRO A 162 -18.12 -3.54 11.16
CA PRO A 162 -17.82 -2.15 11.43
C PRO A 162 -16.57 -2.01 12.30
N GLN A 163 -15.67 -1.12 11.93
CA GLN A 163 -14.44 -0.88 12.70
C GLN A 163 -14.06 0.60 12.71
N HIS A 164 -13.36 0.98 13.77
CA HIS A 164 -12.66 2.26 13.86
C HIS A 164 -11.16 2.00 13.72
N ILE A 165 -10.56 2.55 12.66
CA ILE A 165 -9.18 2.33 12.27
C ILE A 165 -8.33 3.55 12.63
N LYS A 166 -7.16 3.27 13.18
CA LYS A 166 -6.11 4.26 13.43
C LYS A 166 -4.91 4.06 12.54
#